data_449c0ed273a3cb4d03629d9b298d0847
#
_entry.id   449c0ed273a3cb4d03629d9b298d0847
#
_cell.length_a   1.000
_cell.length_b   1.000
_cell.length_c   1.000
_cell.angle_alpha   90.00
_cell.angle_beta   90.00
_cell.angle_gamma   90.00
#
_symmetry.space_group_name_H-M   'P 1'
#
loop_
_entity.id
_entity.type
_entity.pdbx_description
1 polymer ?
#
loop_
_entity_poly.entity_id
_entity_poly.type
_entity_poly.pdbx_seq_one_letter_code
_entity_poly.pdbx_strand_id
1 'polypeptide(L)'
;MFQKWIGSQLKNPKGPLSKWVGRYMERGNHTINDWTISLLNSNGNEKILEVGIGNGSTLTRLAQVNILGRNYGVDISEKMVKEAMRRNRKYLYDGVVDIQVANIESLPFRNDFFDKVFTVHTIYFWDDIDQGISEAYRVLKPHGMLFLSIMDKTNMEMMERTKDFKLYSIQEIESSLVQCGFKDIRIHNRDEFYCLVAKK
;
A
#
# COMPACT_ATOMS: atom_id res chain seq x y z
N MET A 1 3.72 15.08 22.88
CA MET A 1 3.86 13.66 23.33
C MET A 1 2.82 12.73 22.69
N PHE A 2 1.53 13.02 22.75
CA PHE A 2 0.45 12.19 22.17
C PHE A 2 0.56 12.01 20.63
N GLN A 3 0.82 13.06 19.86
CA GLN A 3 0.97 13.01 18.40
C GLN A 3 2.16 12.14 17.94
N LYS A 4 3.31 12.23 18.63
CA LYS A 4 4.46 11.34 18.35
C LYS A 4 4.15 9.87 18.63
N TRP A 5 3.42 9.60 19.72
CA TRP A 5 2.97 8.25 20.03
C TRP A 5 2.04 7.71 18.92
N ILE A 6 1.10 8.53 18.41
CA ILE A 6 0.27 8.15 17.25
C ILE A 6 1.18 7.81 16.07
N GLY A 7 2.16 8.65 15.74
CA GLY A 7 3.10 8.41 14.63
C GLY A 7 3.76 7.02 14.73
N SER A 8 4.27 6.67 15.91
CA SER A 8 4.89 5.34 16.12
C SER A 8 3.90 4.18 15.95
N GLN A 9 2.63 4.38 16.27
CA GLN A 9 1.58 3.38 16.09
C GLN A 9 1.11 3.27 14.62
N LEU A 10 1.35 4.28 13.79
CA LEU A 10 1.00 4.22 12.36
C LEU A 10 1.91 3.23 11.60
N LYS A 11 3.19 3.13 11.99
CA LYS A 11 4.13 2.16 11.40
C LYS A 11 3.76 0.71 11.75
N ASN A 12 3.49 0.42 13.01
CA ASN A 12 3.21 -0.94 13.49
C ASN A 12 2.32 -0.87 14.75
N PRO A 13 0.98 -0.88 14.57
CA PRO A 13 0.06 -0.77 15.70
C PRO A 13 0.22 -1.90 16.71
N LYS A 14 0.61 -1.58 17.95
CA LYS A 14 0.82 -2.53 19.05
C LYS A 14 -0.16 -2.28 20.20
N GLY A 15 -0.38 -3.31 21.02
CA GLY A 15 -1.18 -3.21 22.24
C GLY A 15 -2.71 -3.15 21.99
N PRO A 16 -3.53 -2.88 23.04
CA PRO A 16 -4.98 -2.95 22.97
C PRO A 16 -5.63 -1.86 22.09
N LEU A 17 -4.91 -0.75 21.85
CA LEU A 17 -5.41 0.38 21.08
C LEU A 17 -5.24 0.24 19.54
N SER A 18 -4.62 -0.84 19.06
CA SER A 18 -4.39 -1.06 17.61
C SER A 18 -5.67 -1.03 16.77
N LYS A 19 -6.80 -1.53 17.29
CA LYS A 19 -8.11 -1.45 16.61
C LYS A 19 -8.56 0.00 16.42
N TRP A 20 -8.34 0.83 17.43
CA TRP A 20 -8.66 2.25 17.35
C TRP A 20 -7.75 2.95 16.34
N VAL A 21 -6.45 2.66 16.37
CA VAL A 21 -5.48 3.19 15.38
C VAL A 21 -5.88 2.75 13.97
N GLY A 22 -6.23 1.48 13.75
CA GLY A 22 -6.68 0.99 12.45
C GLY A 22 -7.92 1.72 11.92
N ARG A 23 -8.90 2.01 12.78
CA ARG A 23 -10.09 2.80 12.41
C ARG A 23 -9.77 4.27 12.14
N TYR A 24 -8.86 4.84 12.90
CA TYR A 24 -8.38 6.20 12.68
C TYR A 24 -7.70 6.33 11.32
N MET A 25 -6.80 5.40 10.98
CA MET A 25 -6.16 5.33 9.67
C MET A 25 -7.17 5.13 8.54
N GLU A 26 -8.13 4.22 8.70
CA GLU A 26 -9.19 3.96 7.72
C GLU A 26 -9.98 5.24 7.39
N ARG A 27 -10.39 6.00 8.41
CA ARG A 27 -11.12 7.27 8.21
C ARG A 27 -10.25 8.34 7.55
N GLY A 28 -8.99 8.48 7.98
CA GLY A 28 -8.06 9.46 7.42
C GLY A 28 -7.65 9.14 5.98
N ASN A 29 -7.59 7.86 5.62
CA ASN A 29 -7.11 7.41 4.31
C ASN A 29 -8.24 7.05 3.32
N HIS A 30 -9.51 7.23 3.69
CA HIS A 30 -10.63 6.82 2.84
C HIS A 30 -10.56 7.44 1.44
N THR A 31 -10.34 8.74 1.37
CA THR A 31 -10.30 9.49 0.10
C THR A 31 -9.17 9.03 -0.82
N ILE A 32 -7.95 8.90 -0.29
CA ILE A 32 -6.80 8.45 -1.07
C ILE A 32 -6.91 6.98 -1.46
N ASN A 33 -7.46 6.12 -0.59
CA ASN A 33 -7.69 4.72 -0.90
C ASN A 33 -8.68 4.55 -2.05
N ASP A 34 -9.82 5.26 -2.01
CA ASP A 34 -10.81 5.21 -3.08
C ASP A 34 -10.27 5.75 -4.40
N TRP A 35 -9.52 6.84 -4.32
CA TRP A 35 -8.86 7.40 -5.48
C TRP A 35 -7.83 6.43 -6.07
N THR A 36 -7.00 5.80 -5.25
CA THR A 36 -6.03 4.79 -5.70
C THR A 36 -6.74 3.62 -6.38
N ILE A 37 -7.82 3.09 -5.79
CA ILE A 37 -8.62 2.01 -6.41
C ILE A 37 -9.17 2.47 -7.77
N SER A 38 -9.62 3.70 -7.90
CA SER A 38 -10.10 4.22 -9.19
C SER A 38 -8.99 4.30 -10.24
N LEU A 39 -7.76 4.68 -9.83
CA LEU A 39 -6.59 4.71 -10.71
C LEU A 39 -6.11 3.33 -11.14
N LEU A 40 -6.30 2.30 -10.29
CA LEU A 40 -6.00 0.92 -10.67
C LEU A 40 -6.76 0.51 -11.94
N ASN A 41 -7.95 1.08 -12.16
CA ASN A 41 -8.79 0.80 -13.33
C ASN A 41 -8.80 -0.70 -13.66
N SER A 42 -9.16 -1.53 -12.66
CA SER A 42 -9.15 -2.98 -12.79
C SER A 42 -10.15 -3.44 -13.86
N ASN A 43 -9.73 -4.38 -14.70
CA ASN A 43 -10.63 -5.06 -15.65
C ASN A 43 -11.45 -6.18 -15.00
N GLY A 44 -11.32 -6.38 -13.70
CA GLY A 44 -12.09 -7.35 -12.91
C GLY A 44 -11.52 -8.77 -12.88
N ASN A 45 -10.42 -9.06 -13.57
CA ASN A 45 -9.82 -10.41 -13.68
C ASN A 45 -8.28 -10.36 -13.55
N GLU A 46 -7.76 -9.66 -12.55
CA GLU A 46 -6.34 -9.43 -12.36
C GLU A 46 -5.85 -10.03 -11.04
N LYS A 47 -4.55 -10.31 -10.96
CA LYS A 47 -3.86 -10.56 -9.69
C LYS A 47 -3.30 -9.25 -9.18
N ILE A 48 -3.88 -8.73 -8.11
CA ILE A 48 -3.52 -7.42 -7.56
C ILE A 48 -3.00 -7.60 -6.14
N LEU A 49 -1.86 -6.98 -5.82
CA LEU A 49 -1.28 -6.96 -4.48
C LEU A 49 -1.44 -5.58 -3.84
N GLU A 50 -2.01 -5.53 -2.66
CA GLU A 50 -1.95 -4.39 -1.74
C GLU A 50 -0.81 -4.60 -0.73
N VAL A 51 0.11 -3.64 -0.63
CA VAL A 51 1.17 -3.63 0.37
C VAL A 51 0.81 -2.65 1.49
N GLY A 52 0.82 -3.13 2.74
CA GLY A 52 0.41 -2.35 3.91
C GLY A 52 -1.11 -2.25 4.04
N ILE A 53 -1.79 -3.41 4.07
CA ILE A 53 -3.26 -3.50 4.06
C ILE A 53 -3.94 -2.94 5.31
N GLY A 54 -3.19 -2.70 6.40
CA GLY A 54 -3.76 -2.31 7.68
C GLY A 54 -4.90 -3.24 8.11
N ASN A 55 -6.07 -2.68 8.39
CA ASN A 55 -7.25 -3.46 8.80
C ASN A 55 -8.01 -4.12 7.61
N GLY A 56 -7.49 -4.04 6.39
CA GLY A 56 -8.02 -4.69 5.19
C GLY A 56 -9.27 -4.06 4.58
N SER A 57 -9.59 -2.81 4.91
CA SER A 57 -10.78 -2.13 4.36
C SER A 57 -10.65 -1.84 2.86
N THR A 58 -9.46 -1.46 2.41
CA THR A 58 -9.16 -1.20 0.99
C THR A 58 -9.23 -2.50 0.19
N LEU A 59 -8.65 -3.57 0.73
CA LEU A 59 -8.71 -4.90 0.12
C LEU A 59 -10.14 -5.43 -0.03
N THR A 60 -11.04 -5.13 0.94
CA THR A 60 -12.48 -5.45 0.83
C THR A 60 -13.11 -4.76 -0.37
N ARG A 61 -12.79 -3.47 -0.60
CA ARG A 61 -13.32 -2.71 -1.75
C ARG A 61 -12.73 -3.17 -3.06
N LEU A 62 -11.43 -3.48 -3.07
CA LEU A 62 -10.77 -4.04 -4.24
C LEU A 62 -11.45 -5.36 -4.67
N ALA A 63 -11.78 -6.25 -3.73
CA ALA A 63 -12.46 -7.50 -4.01
C ALA A 63 -13.86 -7.32 -4.64
N GLN A 64 -14.49 -6.15 -4.48
CA GLN A 64 -15.78 -5.83 -5.10
C GLN A 64 -15.67 -5.35 -6.55
N VAL A 65 -14.51 -4.83 -6.95
CA VAL A 65 -14.29 -4.34 -8.32
C VAL A 65 -13.50 -5.33 -9.17
N ASN A 66 -12.63 -6.13 -8.55
CA ASN A 66 -11.85 -7.18 -9.19
C ASN A 66 -12.45 -8.57 -8.89
N ILE A 67 -13.71 -8.75 -9.27
CA ILE A 67 -14.57 -9.88 -8.82
C ILE A 67 -14.19 -11.24 -9.40
N LEU A 68 -13.60 -11.30 -10.58
CA LEU A 68 -13.12 -12.51 -11.24
C LEU A 68 -11.62 -12.72 -11.05
N GLY A 69 -10.94 -11.72 -10.49
CA GLY A 69 -9.53 -11.74 -10.21
C GLY A 69 -9.20 -12.30 -8.82
N ARG A 70 -7.95 -12.19 -8.44
CA ARG A 70 -7.48 -12.58 -7.11
C ARG A 70 -6.71 -11.43 -6.46
N ASN A 71 -7.13 -11.07 -5.27
CA ASN A 71 -6.60 -9.93 -4.53
C ASN A 71 -5.72 -10.42 -3.38
N TYR A 72 -4.51 -9.92 -3.31
CA TYR A 72 -3.54 -10.30 -2.30
C TYR A 72 -3.26 -9.11 -1.40
N GLY A 73 -3.03 -9.37 -0.14
CA GLY A 73 -2.73 -8.33 0.82
C GLY A 73 -1.60 -8.73 1.75
N VAL A 74 -0.64 -7.84 1.97
CA VAL A 74 0.43 -8.04 2.94
C VAL A 74 0.55 -6.87 3.91
N ASP A 75 0.92 -7.18 5.14
CA ASP A 75 1.26 -6.19 6.16
C ASP A 75 2.34 -6.76 7.09
N ILE A 76 3.24 -5.91 7.56
CA ILE A 76 4.29 -6.32 8.50
C ILE A 76 3.72 -6.62 9.89
N SER A 77 2.56 -6.06 10.22
CA SER A 77 1.90 -6.22 11.51
C SER A 77 0.99 -7.46 11.50
N GLU A 78 1.41 -8.54 12.18
CA GLU A 78 0.56 -9.72 12.40
C GLU A 78 -0.85 -9.37 12.93
N LYS A 79 -0.92 -8.32 13.73
CA LYS A 79 -2.17 -7.88 14.33
C LYS A 79 -3.11 -7.27 13.29
N MET A 80 -2.58 -6.45 12.39
CA MET A 80 -3.34 -5.91 11.26
C MET A 80 -3.78 -7.02 10.32
N VAL A 81 -2.89 -7.95 10.01
CA VAL A 81 -3.21 -9.15 9.21
C VAL A 81 -4.39 -9.94 9.83
N LYS A 82 -4.35 -10.22 11.13
CA LYS A 82 -5.45 -10.92 11.83
C LYS A 82 -6.77 -10.12 11.76
N GLU A 83 -6.70 -8.81 11.84
CA GLU A 83 -7.88 -7.95 11.72
C GLU A 83 -8.43 -7.90 10.29
N ALA A 84 -7.53 -7.79 9.30
CA ALA A 84 -7.86 -7.83 7.88
C ALA A 84 -8.47 -9.18 7.47
N MET A 85 -7.92 -10.30 7.94
CA MET A 85 -8.48 -11.65 7.72
C MET A 85 -9.90 -11.78 8.29
N ARG A 86 -10.14 -11.26 9.49
CA ARG A 86 -11.48 -11.29 10.08
C ARG A 86 -12.48 -10.46 9.29
N ARG A 87 -12.07 -9.25 8.82
CA ARG A 87 -12.90 -8.37 7.98
C ARG A 87 -13.24 -9.02 6.64
N ASN A 88 -12.26 -9.65 6.02
CA ASN A 88 -12.37 -10.24 4.68
C ASN A 88 -12.73 -11.73 4.70
N ARG A 89 -13.24 -12.28 5.82
CA ARG A 89 -13.47 -13.73 6.01
C ARG A 89 -14.26 -14.37 4.87
N LYS A 90 -15.28 -13.69 4.34
CA LYS A 90 -16.07 -14.19 3.21
C LYS A 90 -15.21 -14.33 1.96
N TYR A 91 -14.47 -13.29 1.59
CA TYR A 91 -13.63 -13.29 0.40
C TYR A 91 -12.44 -14.25 0.49
N LEU A 92 -11.93 -14.49 1.71
CA LEU A 92 -10.92 -15.53 1.98
C LEU A 92 -11.51 -16.93 1.73
N TYR A 93 -12.71 -17.19 2.25
CA TYR A 93 -13.40 -18.48 2.06
C TYR A 93 -13.72 -18.72 0.57
N ASP A 94 -14.16 -17.70 -0.15
CA ASP A 94 -14.48 -17.73 -1.58
C ASP A 94 -13.20 -17.80 -2.47
N GLY A 95 -12.00 -17.69 -1.89
CA GLY A 95 -10.73 -17.72 -2.62
C GLY A 95 -10.44 -16.45 -3.45
N VAL A 96 -11.21 -15.38 -3.25
CA VAL A 96 -11.06 -14.09 -3.96
C VAL A 96 -9.95 -13.24 -3.34
N VAL A 97 -9.69 -13.43 -2.05
CA VAL A 97 -8.67 -12.68 -1.28
C VAL A 97 -7.69 -13.66 -0.65
N ASP A 98 -6.42 -13.27 -0.57
CA ASP A 98 -5.35 -13.93 0.15
C ASP A 98 -4.60 -12.89 1.01
N ILE A 99 -4.36 -13.19 2.28
CA ILE A 99 -3.75 -12.23 3.22
C ILE A 99 -2.66 -12.94 4.03
N GLN A 100 -1.47 -12.31 4.10
CA GLN A 100 -0.37 -12.85 4.88
C GLN A 100 0.51 -11.77 5.50
N VAL A 101 1.30 -12.14 6.50
CA VAL A 101 2.33 -11.27 7.08
C VAL A 101 3.53 -11.28 6.16
N ALA A 102 3.95 -10.09 5.70
CA ALA A 102 5.18 -9.94 4.93
C ALA A 102 5.72 -8.51 4.99
N ASN A 103 7.03 -8.37 4.76
CA ASN A 103 7.71 -7.10 4.52
C ASN A 103 7.81 -6.88 3.01
N ILE A 104 7.57 -5.64 2.55
CA ILE A 104 7.73 -5.26 1.14
C ILE A 104 9.15 -5.55 0.62
N GLU A 105 10.16 -5.41 1.47
CA GLU A 105 11.56 -5.62 1.12
C GLU A 105 11.93 -7.12 0.92
N SER A 106 10.99 -8.03 1.21
CA SER A 106 11.14 -9.48 1.01
C SER A 106 9.77 -10.13 0.86
N LEU A 107 9.17 -9.97 -0.33
CA LEU A 107 7.83 -10.47 -0.62
C LEU A 107 7.85 -12.00 -0.86
N PRO A 108 6.97 -12.78 -0.21
CA PRO A 108 6.92 -14.24 -0.34
C PRO A 108 6.19 -14.70 -1.62
N PHE A 109 6.41 -13.98 -2.72
CA PHE A 109 5.83 -14.30 -4.01
C PHE A 109 6.92 -14.54 -5.05
N ARG A 110 6.61 -15.39 -6.04
CA ARG A 110 7.50 -15.63 -7.17
C ARG A 110 7.61 -14.41 -8.07
N ASN A 111 8.64 -14.36 -8.90
CA ASN A 111 8.78 -13.35 -9.95
C ASN A 111 7.57 -13.41 -10.90
N ASP A 112 7.24 -12.25 -11.50
CA ASP A 112 6.26 -12.14 -12.58
C ASP A 112 4.87 -12.71 -12.23
N PHE A 113 4.38 -12.40 -11.04
CA PHE A 113 3.15 -12.98 -10.52
C PHE A 113 1.93 -12.05 -10.58
N PHE A 114 2.13 -10.74 -10.31
CA PHE A 114 1.06 -9.77 -10.22
C PHE A 114 0.89 -8.92 -11.49
N ASP A 115 -0.35 -8.62 -11.83
CA ASP A 115 -0.67 -7.65 -12.88
C ASP A 115 -0.49 -6.22 -12.35
N LYS A 116 -0.85 -5.99 -11.08
CA LYS A 116 -0.71 -4.70 -10.39
C LYS A 116 -0.23 -4.90 -8.96
N VAL A 117 0.60 -3.98 -8.50
CA VAL A 117 0.98 -3.82 -7.09
C VAL A 117 0.65 -2.39 -6.69
N PHE A 118 0.04 -2.19 -5.53
CA PHE A 118 -0.20 -0.85 -5.03
C PHE A 118 0.04 -0.73 -3.53
N THR A 119 0.29 0.49 -3.11
CA THR A 119 0.45 0.84 -1.71
C THR A 119 -0.05 2.26 -1.46
N VAL A 120 -0.57 2.50 -0.26
CA VAL A 120 -1.09 3.82 0.15
C VAL A 120 -0.47 4.18 1.51
N HIS A 121 0.28 5.27 1.55
CA HIS A 121 0.90 5.80 2.78
C HIS A 121 1.83 4.83 3.53
N THR A 122 2.48 3.89 2.86
CA THR A 122 3.38 2.93 3.53
C THR A 122 4.87 3.19 3.31
N ILE A 123 5.23 3.82 2.19
CA ILE A 123 6.62 4.07 1.78
C ILE A 123 7.46 4.77 2.87
N TYR A 124 6.82 5.56 3.73
CA TYR A 124 7.45 6.26 4.85
C TYR A 124 8.02 5.32 5.94
N PHE A 125 7.60 4.06 5.92
CA PHE A 125 7.92 3.04 6.91
C PHE A 125 8.88 1.97 6.40
N TRP A 126 9.23 2.01 5.11
CA TRP A 126 10.18 1.08 4.51
C TRP A 126 11.58 1.39 5.04
N ASP A 127 12.33 0.34 5.37
CA ASP A 127 13.69 0.54 5.85
C ASP A 127 14.61 0.93 4.70
N ASP A 128 14.38 0.37 3.50
CA ASP A 128 15.06 0.69 2.25
C ASP A 128 14.03 0.85 1.11
N ILE A 129 13.92 2.07 0.56
CA ILE A 129 12.98 2.37 -0.54
C ILE A 129 13.35 1.63 -1.82
N ASP A 130 14.64 1.55 -2.13
CA ASP A 130 15.13 0.94 -3.37
C ASP A 130 14.90 -0.57 -3.34
N GLN A 131 15.12 -1.21 -2.18
CA GLN A 131 14.82 -2.62 -1.98
C GLN A 131 13.32 -2.89 -2.09
N GLY A 132 12.46 -2.06 -1.49
CA GLY A 132 11.01 -2.21 -1.58
C GLY A 132 10.49 -2.04 -3.02
N ILE A 133 11.02 -1.06 -3.75
CA ILE A 133 10.70 -0.85 -5.18
C ILE A 133 11.20 -2.03 -6.02
N SER A 134 12.40 -2.55 -5.74
CA SER A 134 12.98 -3.70 -6.43
C SER A 134 12.15 -4.97 -6.25
N GLU A 135 11.66 -5.23 -5.04
CA GLU A 135 10.77 -6.36 -4.77
C GLU A 135 9.41 -6.21 -5.48
N ALA A 136 8.84 -5.00 -5.47
CA ALA A 136 7.62 -4.72 -6.23
C ALA A 136 7.84 -4.97 -7.73
N TYR A 137 8.98 -4.53 -8.28
CA TYR A 137 9.37 -4.80 -9.66
C TYR A 137 9.51 -6.29 -9.94
N ARG A 138 10.19 -7.03 -9.05
CA ARG A 138 10.42 -8.47 -9.19
C ARG A 138 9.11 -9.26 -9.30
N VAL A 139 8.15 -8.95 -8.42
CA VAL A 139 6.88 -9.70 -8.37
C VAL A 139 5.86 -9.26 -9.43
N LEU A 140 6.02 -8.10 -10.05
CA LEU A 140 5.20 -7.66 -11.17
C LEU A 140 5.51 -8.45 -12.44
N LYS A 141 4.50 -8.81 -13.19
CA LYS A 141 4.62 -9.37 -14.54
C LYS A 141 5.27 -8.36 -15.50
N PRO A 142 5.84 -8.81 -16.64
CA PRO A 142 6.14 -7.91 -17.74
C PRO A 142 4.91 -7.07 -18.12
N HIS A 143 5.07 -5.77 -18.23
CA HIS A 143 4.00 -4.78 -18.42
C HIS A 143 3.04 -4.58 -17.24
N GLY A 144 3.31 -5.21 -16.09
CA GLY A 144 2.59 -4.96 -14.84
C GLY A 144 2.84 -3.55 -14.31
N MET A 145 1.97 -3.06 -13.44
CA MET A 145 1.97 -1.67 -12.99
C MET A 145 2.10 -1.56 -11.47
N LEU A 146 2.96 -0.64 -11.03
CA LEU A 146 3.09 -0.23 -9.63
C LEU A 146 2.36 1.10 -9.42
N PHE A 147 1.61 1.20 -8.31
CA PHE A 147 0.93 2.42 -7.87
C PHE A 147 1.41 2.79 -6.48
N LEU A 148 2.08 3.92 -6.35
CA LEU A 148 2.56 4.46 -5.08
C LEU A 148 1.76 5.71 -4.73
N SER A 149 0.80 5.59 -3.81
CA SER A 149 -0.03 6.71 -3.37
C SER A 149 0.49 7.28 -2.06
N ILE A 150 0.77 8.58 -2.07
CA ILE A 150 1.41 9.33 -0.97
C ILE A 150 0.70 10.67 -0.74
N MET A 151 0.92 11.25 0.42
CA MET A 151 0.66 12.66 0.67
C MET A 151 1.92 13.48 0.33
N ASP A 152 1.72 14.69 -0.13
CA ASP A 152 2.79 15.65 -0.40
C ASP A 152 3.73 15.81 0.80
N LYS A 153 5.05 15.82 0.53
CA LYS A 153 6.09 15.93 1.55
C LYS A 153 5.91 17.17 2.42
N THR A 154 5.62 18.32 1.81
CA THR A 154 5.47 19.58 2.51
C THR A 154 4.30 19.55 3.49
N ASN A 155 3.18 18.96 3.08
CA ASN A 155 2.02 18.78 3.96
C ASN A 155 2.33 17.83 5.12
N MET A 156 3.09 16.77 4.88
CA MET A 156 3.50 15.84 5.93
C MET A 156 4.50 16.48 6.92
N GLU A 157 5.44 17.29 6.46
CA GLU A 157 6.41 18.00 7.31
C GLU A 157 5.73 18.94 8.32
N MET A 158 4.57 19.50 7.97
CA MET A 158 3.77 20.34 8.86
C MET A 158 3.05 19.55 9.97
N MET A 159 2.96 18.23 9.88
CA MET A 159 2.26 17.40 10.84
C MET A 159 3.20 16.91 11.94
N GLU A 160 2.88 17.18 13.21
CA GLU A 160 3.67 16.72 14.37
C GLU A 160 3.81 15.18 14.43
N ARG A 161 2.79 14.44 13.97
CA ARG A 161 2.78 12.97 14.00
C ARG A 161 3.69 12.29 12.99
N THR A 162 4.20 13.04 12.01
CA THR A 162 5.03 12.52 10.90
C THR A 162 6.51 12.89 11.03
N LYS A 163 6.90 13.58 12.13
CA LYS A 163 8.28 14.05 12.36
C LYS A 163 9.35 12.94 12.32
N ASP A 164 8.95 11.72 12.68
CA ASP A 164 9.86 10.57 12.73
C ASP A 164 9.70 9.67 11.48
N PHE A 165 8.98 10.13 10.44
CA PHE A 165 8.80 9.38 9.19
C PHE A 165 9.93 9.70 8.20
N LYS A 166 10.25 8.71 7.37
CA LYS A 166 11.09 8.93 6.19
C LYS A 166 10.24 9.57 5.10
N LEU A 167 10.37 10.87 4.89
CA LEU A 167 9.60 11.60 3.90
C LEU A 167 10.40 11.73 2.61
N TYR A 168 9.78 11.35 1.52
CA TYR A 168 10.36 11.42 0.19
C TYR A 168 9.62 12.46 -0.67
N SER A 169 10.37 13.21 -1.45
CA SER A 169 9.81 14.00 -2.54
C SER A 169 9.40 13.11 -3.71
N ILE A 170 8.54 13.62 -4.58
CA ILE A 170 8.13 12.92 -5.80
C ILE A 170 9.36 12.60 -6.67
N GLN A 171 10.31 13.52 -6.76
CA GLN A 171 11.54 13.37 -7.56
C GLN A 171 12.46 12.25 -7.01
N GLU A 172 12.55 12.13 -5.69
CA GLU A 172 13.31 11.03 -5.05
C GLU A 172 12.67 9.68 -5.39
N ILE A 173 11.35 9.55 -5.27
CA ILE A 173 10.63 8.31 -5.59
C ILE A 173 10.74 8.00 -7.09
N GLU A 174 10.56 8.99 -7.96
CA GLU A 174 10.69 8.82 -9.42
C GLU A 174 12.10 8.35 -9.80
N SER A 175 13.14 8.92 -9.19
CA SER A 175 14.53 8.50 -9.40
C SER A 175 14.74 7.03 -9.02
N SER A 176 14.25 6.60 -7.87
CA SER A 176 14.31 5.19 -7.44
C SER A 176 13.56 4.25 -8.38
N LEU A 177 12.39 4.67 -8.89
CA LEU A 177 11.62 3.90 -9.87
C LEU A 177 12.41 3.72 -11.18
N VAL A 178 13.00 4.79 -11.71
CA VAL A 178 13.81 4.75 -12.93
C VAL A 178 15.06 3.87 -12.75
N GLN A 179 15.77 4.00 -11.64
CA GLN A 179 16.96 3.20 -11.32
C GLN A 179 16.62 1.70 -11.22
N CYS A 180 15.44 1.37 -10.70
CA CYS A 180 14.98 -0.02 -10.62
C CYS A 180 14.56 -0.60 -11.98
N GLY A 181 14.36 0.24 -13.02
CA GLY A 181 14.00 -0.19 -14.38
C GLY A 181 12.53 0.02 -14.75
N PHE A 182 11.74 0.66 -13.90
CA PHE A 182 10.38 1.07 -14.27
C PHE A 182 10.40 2.12 -15.40
N LYS A 183 9.36 2.07 -16.23
CA LYS A 183 9.16 2.94 -17.41
C LYS A 183 7.79 3.59 -17.35
N ASP A 184 7.51 4.49 -18.28
CA ASP A 184 6.20 5.13 -18.46
C ASP A 184 5.62 5.69 -17.13
N ILE A 185 6.49 6.34 -16.33
CA ILE A 185 6.10 6.88 -15.03
C ILE A 185 5.14 8.05 -15.25
N ARG A 186 3.97 7.96 -14.64
CA ARG A 186 2.95 9.01 -14.65
C ARG A 186 2.66 9.45 -13.23
N ILE A 187 2.57 10.74 -13.02
CA ILE A 187 2.28 11.34 -11.72
C ILE A 187 0.86 11.91 -11.79
N HIS A 188 -0.03 11.31 -11.01
CA HIS A 188 -1.38 11.83 -10.80
C HIS A 188 -1.41 12.66 -9.53
N ASN A 189 -2.13 13.77 -9.56
CA ASN A 189 -2.33 14.63 -8.39
C ASN A 189 -3.82 14.82 -8.10
N ARG A 190 -4.15 14.83 -6.84
CA ARG A 190 -5.47 15.18 -6.32
C ARG A 190 -5.31 15.85 -4.96
N ASP A 191 -5.53 17.15 -4.90
CA ASP A 191 -5.34 17.96 -3.70
C ASP A 191 -3.92 17.80 -3.13
N GLU A 192 -3.79 17.35 -1.88
CA GLU A 192 -2.51 17.06 -1.22
C GLU A 192 -1.94 15.65 -1.53
N PHE A 193 -2.61 14.87 -2.36
CA PHE A 193 -2.22 13.49 -2.66
C PHE A 193 -1.60 13.34 -4.04
N TYR A 194 -0.61 12.47 -4.12
CA TYR A 194 0.02 12.05 -5.37
C TYR A 194 -0.04 10.53 -5.50
N CYS A 195 -0.21 10.06 -6.74
CA CYS A 195 -0.03 8.66 -7.08
C CYS A 195 0.94 8.55 -8.25
N LEU A 196 2.10 7.96 -7.99
CA LEU A 196 3.06 7.62 -9.03
C LEU A 196 2.66 6.26 -9.59
N VAL A 197 2.42 6.20 -10.90
CA VAL A 197 2.06 4.99 -11.62
C VAL A 197 3.22 4.66 -12.56
N ALA A 198 3.84 3.50 -12.37
CA ALA A 198 5.03 3.09 -13.11
C ALA A 198 4.83 1.70 -13.72
N LYS A 199 5.33 1.48 -14.94
CA LYS A 199 5.20 0.22 -15.68
C LYS A 199 6.52 -0.56 -15.66
N LYS A 200 6.46 -1.85 -15.40
CA LYS A 200 7.58 -2.78 -15.58
C LYS A 200 7.89 -3.05 -17.05
#